data_f8c136ea5918f526914f6755c049f230
#
_entry.id   f8c136ea5918f526914f6755c049f230
#
_cell.length_a   1.000
_cell.length_b   1.000
_cell.length_c   1.000
_cell.angle_alpha   90.00
_cell.angle_beta   90.00
_cell.angle_gamma   90.00
#
_symmetry.space_group_name_H-M   'P 1'
#
loop_
_entity.id
_entity.type
_entity.pdbx_description
1 polymer ?
#
loop_
_entity_poly.entity_id
_entity_poly.type
_entity_poly.pdbx_seq_one_letter_code
_entity_poly.pdbx_strand_id
1 'polypeptide(L)'
;MDKSTFREIILDNDIRLNAWGGALWKAWDNAYENTNYAHSDNTNPIVFPAWFTFDLGEKALLKRFDLFSVVRDDLNYNGGNMKSWEIWGREDEPANSSWDGWTKLITCNSFKPSGKPVGENTDEDNSYIAKGEKFDFPSGIPEVRYIRIKVLDSWSGQGYVQFSEFTFYKSE
;
A
#
# COMPACT_ATOMS: atom_id res chain seq x y z
N MET A 1 -6.62 7.47 -12.41
CA MET A 1 -6.30 6.37 -13.36
C MET A 1 -7.46 5.40 -13.41
N ASP A 2 -7.61 4.66 -14.50
CA ASP A 2 -8.66 3.62 -14.61
C ASP A 2 -8.21 2.35 -13.87
N LYS A 3 -8.81 2.10 -12.71
CA LYS A 3 -8.49 0.96 -11.85
C LYS A 3 -8.91 -0.39 -12.45
N SER A 4 -9.81 -0.41 -13.43
CA SER A 4 -10.23 -1.64 -14.11
C SER A 4 -9.11 -2.32 -14.90
N THR A 5 -8.04 -1.57 -15.18
CA THR A 5 -6.84 -2.07 -15.87
C THR A 5 -5.77 -2.61 -14.92
N PHE A 6 -5.92 -2.39 -13.60
CA PHE A 6 -4.91 -2.82 -12.63
C PHE A 6 -4.93 -4.34 -12.47
N ARG A 7 -3.73 -4.91 -12.35
CA ARG A 7 -3.56 -6.37 -12.22
C ARG A 7 -2.48 -6.68 -11.21
N GLU A 8 -2.74 -7.66 -10.35
CA GLU A 8 -1.71 -8.25 -9.51
C GLU A 8 -0.63 -8.91 -10.38
N ILE A 9 0.63 -8.69 -10.01
CA ILE A 9 1.77 -9.43 -10.55
C ILE A 9 2.37 -10.22 -9.39
N ILE A 10 2.59 -11.51 -9.64
CA ILE A 10 3.09 -12.42 -8.63
C ILE A 10 4.49 -12.84 -9.02
N LEU A 11 5.47 -12.30 -8.31
CA LEU A 11 6.87 -12.63 -8.48
C LEU A 11 7.36 -13.46 -7.30
N ASP A 12 8.47 -14.18 -7.50
CA ASP A 12 9.15 -14.85 -6.39
C ASP A 12 9.51 -13.83 -5.30
N ASN A 13 9.33 -14.19 -4.04
CA ASN A 13 9.53 -13.35 -2.86
C ASN A 13 8.52 -12.20 -2.66
N ASP A 14 7.55 -12.00 -3.56
CA ASP A 14 6.43 -11.10 -3.27
C ASP A 14 5.54 -11.71 -2.17
N ILE A 15 5.14 -10.89 -1.19
CA ILE A 15 4.16 -11.34 -0.20
C ILE A 15 2.80 -11.50 -0.83
N ARG A 16 2.06 -12.51 -0.35
CA ARG A 16 0.69 -12.76 -0.78
C ARG A 16 -0.28 -12.01 0.12
N LEU A 17 -1.22 -11.33 -0.50
CA LEU A 17 -2.21 -10.50 0.20
C LEU A 17 -3.62 -11.08 0.07
N ASN A 18 -3.73 -12.40 0.22
CA ASN A 18 -4.95 -13.17 -0.02
C ASN A 18 -5.44 -13.97 1.20
N ALA A 19 -4.97 -13.63 2.40
CA ALA A 19 -5.40 -14.28 3.63
C ALA A 19 -6.73 -13.69 4.16
N TRP A 20 -7.46 -14.48 4.93
CA TRP A 20 -8.67 -14.07 5.67
C TRP A 20 -9.77 -13.47 4.78
N GLY A 21 -9.90 -13.97 3.55
CA GLY A 21 -10.85 -13.41 2.57
C GLY A 21 -10.35 -12.14 1.89
N GLY A 22 -9.14 -11.69 2.18
CA GLY A 22 -8.46 -10.60 1.49
C GLY A 22 -8.03 -11.00 0.08
N ALA A 23 -7.73 -10.00 -0.74
CA ALA A 23 -7.12 -10.16 -2.06
C ALA A 23 -6.50 -8.85 -2.50
N LEU A 24 -5.38 -8.89 -3.23
CA LEU A 24 -4.73 -7.64 -3.68
C LEU A 24 -5.62 -6.82 -4.62
N TRP A 25 -6.42 -7.47 -5.49
CA TRP A 25 -7.33 -6.76 -6.39
C TRP A 25 -8.41 -5.92 -5.66
N LYS A 26 -8.72 -6.23 -4.42
CA LYS A 26 -9.61 -5.41 -3.57
C LYS A 26 -9.04 -4.05 -3.23
N ALA A 27 -7.74 -3.86 -3.43
CA ALA A 27 -7.06 -2.58 -3.20
C ALA A 27 -7.31 -1.54 -4.29
N TRP A 28 -8.13 -1.84 -5.30
CA TRP A 28 -8.49 -0.91 -6.38
C TRP A 28 -9.90 -1.11 -6.96
N ASP A 29 -10.79 -1.75 -6.20
CA ASP A 29 -12.17 -2.00 -6.63
C ASP A 29 -13.16 -0.88 -6.24
N ASN A 30 -12.67 0.19 -5.60
CA ASN A 30 -13.44 1.32 -5.09
C ASN A 30 -14.40 0.97 -3.93
N ALA A 31 -14.19 -0.14 -3.24
CA ALA A 31 -14.91 -0.52 -2.04
C ALA A 31 -14.05 -0.26 -0.80
N TYR A 32 -14.54 0.59 0.09
CA TYR A 32 -13.78 1.10 1.24
C TYR A 32 -14.26 0.54 2.59
N GLU A 33 -15.12 -0.48 2.55
CA GLU A 33 -15.64 -1.12 3.76
C GLU A 33 -14.52 -1.86 4.50
N ASN A 34 -14.61 -1.87 5.82
CA ASN A 34 -13.61 -2.50 6.68
C ASN A 34 -13.49 -4.02 6.53
N THR A 35 -14.36 -4.64 5.75
CA THR A 35 -14.32 -6.06 5.35
C THR A 35 -13.73 -6.29 3.96
N ASN A 36 -13.44 -5.20 3.22
CA ASN A 36 -12.85 -5.23 1.89
C ASN A 36 -11.39 -4.77 1.96
N TYR A 37 -10.47 -5.71 1.87
CA TYR A 37 -9.04 -5.43 2.11
C TYR A 37 -8.12 -6.42 1.39
N ALA A 38 -6.88 -6.01 1.23
CA ALA A 38 -5.73 -6.87 0.99
C ALA A 38 -5.10 -7.23 2.33
N HIS A 39 -4.73 -8.49 2.56
CA HIS A 39 -4.20 -8.95 3.85
C HIS A 39 -3.22 -10.11 3.68
N SER A 40 -2.00 -9.98 4.22
CA SER A 40 -1.06 -11.09 4.30
C SER A 40 -1.39 -12.02 5.47
N ASP A 41 -0.88 -13.24 5.45
CA ASP A 41 -1.12 -14.22 6.52
C ASP A 41 -0.40 -13.80 7.81
N ASN A 42 -1.16 -13.48 8.87
CA ASN A 42 -0.62 -13.11 10.16
C ASN A 42 -0.31 -14.34 11.07
N THR A 43 -0.67 -15.54 10.64
CA THR A 43 -0.25 -16.79 11.31
C THR A 43 1.14 -17.25 10.87
N ASN A 44 1.62 -16.71 9.75
CA ASN A 44 2.97 -16.92 9.24
C ASN A 44 3.65 -15.55 9.05
N PRO A 45 4.14 -14.93 10.12
CA PRO A 45 4.64 -13.56 10.09
C PRO A 45 5.76 -13.35 9.08
N ILE A 46 5.63 -12.29 8.29
CA ILE A 46 6.67 -11.84 7.36
C ILE A 46 7.73 -11.02 8.09
N VAL A 47 8.95 -11.05 7.59
CA VAL A 47 10.04 -10.19 8.07
C VAL A 47 10.12 -8.97 7.17
N PHE A 48 10.01 -7.78 7.73
CA PHE A 48 10.20 -6.53 7.00
C PHE A 48 11.70 -6.28 6.68
N PRO A 49 12.02 -5.67 5.52
CA PRO A 49 11.09 -5.20 4.50
C PRO A 49 10.52 -6.33 3.64
N ALA A 50 9.25 -6.20 3.31
CA ALA A 50 8.53 -7.12 2.44
C ALA A 50 7.80 -6.33 1.35
N TRP A 51 7.49 -6.94 0.20
CA TRP A 51 6.94 -6.21 -0.94
C TRP A 51 5.93 -7.01 -1.74
N PHE A 52 5.12 -6.30 -2.51
CA PHE A 52 4.19 -6.84 -3.49
C PHE A 52 4.19 -5.96 -4.75
N THR A 53 3.78 -6.54 -5.86
CA THR A 53 3.89 -5.92 -7.19
C THR A 53 2.55 -5.95 -7.92
N PHE A 54 2.25 -4.90 -8.69
CA PHE A 54 1.08 -4.82 -9.54
C PHE A 54 1.33 -3.94 -10.77
N ASP A 55 0.50 -4.12 -11.80
CA ASP A 55 0.49 -3.38 -13.05
C ASP A 55 -0.65 -2.34 -13.03
N LEU A 56 -0.37 -1.10 -13.37
CA LEU A 56 -1.36 -0.02 -13.51
C LEU A 56 -2.14 -0.10 -14.85
N GLY A 57 -1.77 -1.03 -15.74
CA GLY A 57 -2.38 -1.20 -17.04
C GLY A 57 -1.94 -0.18 -18.10
N GLU A 58 -1.45 0.97 -17.70
CA GLU A 58 -0.91 2.02 -18.57
C GLU A 58 0.36 2.63 -17.99
N LYS A 59 1.23 3.13 -18.85
CA LYS A 59 2.39 3.95 -18.46
C LYS A 59 1.92 5.37 -18.15
N ALA A 60 2.34 5.92 -17.01
CA ALA A 60 1.92 7.22 -16.54
C ALA A 60 2.99 7.93 -15.71
N LEU A 61 3.01 9.26 -15.78
CA LEU A 61 3.69 10.12 -14.82
C LEU A 61 2.77 10.29 -13.60
N LEU A 62 3.12 9.66 -12.50
CA LEU A 62 2.29 9.70 -11.29
C LEU A 62 2.44 11.05 -10.58
N LYS A 63 1.31 11.62 -10.13
CA LYS A 63 1.24 12.88 -9.42
C LYS A 63 0.99 12.69 -7.93
N ARG A 64 0.06 11.82 -7.57
CA ARG A 64 -0.38 11.56 -6.20
C ARG A 64 -0.95 10.15 -6.08
N PHE A 65 -0.98 9.63 -4.87
CA PHE A 65 -1.86 8.53 -4.52
C PHE A 65 -2.53 8.77 -3.17
N ASP A 66 -3.68 8.14 -2.99
CA ASP A 66 -4.38 8.07 -1.72
C ASP A 66 -4.33 6.61 -1.24
N LEU A 67 -4.01 6.42 0.05
CA LEU A 67 -4.01 5.12 0.72
C LEU A 67 -5.10 5.10 1.78
N PHE A 68 -5.96 4.11 1.71
CA PHE A 68 -6.96 3.82 2.75
C PHE A 68 -6.53 2.59 3.55
N SER A 69 -6.28 2.80 4.81
CA SER A 69 -6.04 1.72 5.77
C SER A 69 -7.33 0.95 6.05
N VAL A 70 -7.22 -0.25 6.61
CA VAL A 70 -8.39 -0.92 7.20
C VAL A 70 -8.80 -0.15 8.44
N VAL A 71 -9.99 0.46 8.42
CA VAL A 71 -10.51 1.31 9.49
C VAL A 71 -11.47 0.52 10.35
N ARG A 72 -11.04 0.22 11.56
CA ARG A 72 -11.81 -0.45 12.60
C ARG A 72 -11.22 -0.05 13.95
N ASP A 73 -12.03 0.07 15.01
CA ASP A 73 -11.58 0.62 16.30
C ASP A 73 -10.30 -0.05 16.85
N ASP A 74 -10.18 -1.37 16.67
CA ASP A 74 -9.01 -2.15 17.12
C ASP A 74 -7.84 -2.14 16.12
N LEU A 75 -8.03 -1.64 14.91
CA LEU A 75 -7.02 -1.62 13.83
C LEU A 75 -6.52 -0.23 13.47
N ASN A 76 -7.20 0.83 13.87
CA ASN A 76 -6.75 2.20 13.61
C ASN A 76 -5.36 2.43 14.22
N TYR A 77 -4.36 2.75 13.39
CA TYR A 77 -2.94 2.84 13.79
C TYR A 77 -2.45 1.61 14.56
N ASN A 78 -2.87 0.44 14.11
CA ASN A 78 -2.56 -0.84 14.71
C ASN A 78 -2.57 -1.96 13.66
N GLY A 79 -2.36 -3.19 14.10
CA GLY A 79 -2.38 -4.37 13.25
C GLY A 79 -1.38 -4.29 12.09
N GLY A 80 -1.76 -4.84 10.97
CA GLY A 80 -0.96 -4.85 9.74
C GLY A 80 -1.10 -3.58 8.87
N ASN A 81 -1.84 -2.56 9.31
CA ASN A 81 -1.90 -1.30 8.59
C ASN A 81 -0.49 -0.73 8.43
N MET A 82 -0.14 -0.31 7.21
CA MET A 82 1.21 0.12 6.88
C MET A 82 1.58 1.39 7.66
N LYS A 83 2.75 1.37 8.32
CA LYS A 83 3.29 2.51 9.06
C LYS A 83 4.34 3.25 8.25
N SER A 84 5.22 2.52 7.59
CA SER A 84 6.22 3.09 6.69
C SER A 84 6.44 2.18 5.49
N TRP A 85 6.62 2.77 4.30
CA TRP A 85 6.82 2.05 3.06
C TRP A 85 7.51 2.90 1.99
N GLU A 86 7.98 2.24 0.95
CA GLU A 86 8.49 2.87 -0.26
C GLU A 86 7.64 2.45 -1.46
N ILE A 87 7.43 3.36 -2.40
CA ILE A 87 6.87 3.04 -3.72
C ILE A 87 8.00 3.07 -4.74
N TRP A 88 8.13 1.97 -5.45
CA TRP A 88 9.07 1.79 -6.55
C TRP A 88 8.30 1.60 -7.85
N GLY A 89 8.81 2.13 -8.94
CA GLY A 89 8.20 2.03 -10.24
C GLY A 89 9.17 1.62 -11.33
N ARG A 90 8.65 1.02 -12.38
CA ARG A 90 9.38 0.75 -13.63
C ARG A 90 8.45 0.80 -14.82
N GLU A 91 9.04 1.00 -16.01
CA GLU A 91 8.28 1.08 -17.25
C GLU A 91 7.92 -0.30 -17.82
N ASP A 92 8.92 -1.18 -17.91
CA ASP A 92 8.79 -2.50 -18.53
C ASP A 92 8.31 -3.56 -17.54
N GLU A 93 7.63 -4.60 -18.04
CA GLU A 93 7.17 -5.72 -17.23
C GLU A 93 8.34 -6.40 -16.52
N PRO A 94 8.24 -6.62 -15.18
CA PRO A 94 9.28 -7.31 -14.45
C PRO A 94 9.31 -8.80 -14.83
N ALA A 95 10.46 -9.28 -15.30
CA ALA A 95 10.65 -10.69 -15.68
C ALA A 95 10.85 -11.61 -14.46
N ASN A 96 11.24 -11.06 -13.31
CA ASN A 96 11.57 -11.79 -12.09
C ASN A 96 11.51 -10.86 -10.87
N SER A 97 11.82 -11.37 -9.69
CA SER A 97 11.82 -10.64 -8.41
C SER A 97 13.00 -9.70 -8.18
N SER A 98 13.95 -9.60 -9.12
CA SER A 98 15.10 -8.67 -9.00
C SER A 98 14.63 -7.23 -8.80
N TRP A 99 15.48 -6.44 -8.16
CA TRP A 99 15.30 -4.98 -8.03
C TRP A 99 15.94 -4.19 -9.19
N ASP A 100 16.53 -4.88 -10.17
CA ASP A 100 17.11 -4.24 -11.34
C ASP A 100 16.05 -3.54 -12.18
N GLY A 101 16.31 -2.32 -12.58
CA GLY A 101 15.38 -1.50 -13.36
C GLY A 101 14.24 -0.88 -12.57
N TRP A 102 14.18 -1.07 -11.25
CA TRP A 102 13.23 -0.37 -10.39
C TRP A 102 13.80 0.97 -9.92
N THR A 103 13.01 2.02 -9.98
CA THR A 103 13.34 3.36 -9.47
C THR A 103 12.47 3.66 -8.26
N LYS A 104 13.09 4.07 -7.15
CA LYS A 104 12.33 4.54 -5.98
C LYS A 104 11.67 5.87 -6.31
N LEU A 105 10.35 5.93 -6.18
CA LEU A 105 9.55 7.11 -6.48
C LEU A 105 9.34 7.96 -5.23
N ILE A 106 9.04 7.32 -4.08
CA ILE A 106 8.75 8.02 -2.83
C ILE A 106 8.96 7.10 -1.63
N THR A 107 9.29 7.69 -0.48
CA THR A 107 9.21 7.05 0.85
C THR A 107 8.10 7.69 1.65
N CYS A 108 7.23 6.89 2.25
CA CYS A 108 6.01 7.32 2.93
C CYS A 108 6.00 6.85 4.39
N ASN A 109 5.39 7.68 5.23
CA ASN A 109 5.09 7.34 6.61
C ASN A 109 3.64 7.73 6.90
N SER A 110 2.88 6.81 7.47
CA SER A 110 1.53 7.08 7.96
C SER A 110 1.61 8.07 9.13
N PHE A 111 0.72 9.06 9.10
CA PHE A 111 0.71 10.14 10.08
C PHE A 111 -0.40 9.93 11.10
N LYS A 112 -0.03 9.89 12.38
CA LYS A 112 -0.96 9.83 13.51
C LYS A 112 -1.00 11.19 14.20
N PRO A 113 -2.10 11.96 14.09
CA PRO A 113 -2.20 13.33 14.62
C PRO A 113 -1.79 13.47 16.09
N SER A 114 -2.23 12.59 16.95
CA SER A 114 -1.93 12.67 18.38
C SER A 114 -0.49 12.29 18.75
N GLY A 115 0.20 11.54 17.89
CA GLY A 115 1.51 10.96 18.20
C GLY A 115 1.51 9.94 19.34
N LYS A 116 0.33 9.53 19.85
CA LYS A 116 0.21 8.55 20.94
C LYS A 116 0.69 7.15 20.52
N PRO A 117 1.07 6.30 21.48
CA PRO A 117 1.43 4.91 21.20
C PRO A 117 0.36 4.12 20.45
N VAL A 118 0.78 2.99 19.88
CA VAL A 118 -0.12 2.02 19.25
C VAL A 118 -1.19 1.58 20.25
N GLY A 119 -2.45 1.53 19.81
CA GLY A 119 -3.60 1.17 20.65
C GLY A 119 -4.22 2.33 21.44
N GLU A 120 -3.60 3.51 21.48
CA GLU A 120 -4.14 4.71 22.10
C GLU A 120 -4.55 5.73 21.04
N ASN A 121 -5.81 5.72 20.62
CA ASN A 121 -6.31 6.64 19.59
C ASN A 121 -7.22 7.72 20.18
N THR A 122 -7.14 8.90 19.59
CA THR A 122 -8.08 10.00 19.82
C THR A 122 -9.14 10.03 18.72
N ASP A 123 -10.23 10.80 18.93
CA ASP A 123 -11.26 11.03 17.90
C ASP A 123 -10.65 11.68 16.65
N GLU A 124 -9.63 12.54 16.82
CA GLU A 124 -8.90 13.14 15.70
C GLU A 124 -8.12 12.09 14.91
N ASP A 125 -7.43 11.16 15.58
CA ASP A 125 -6.73 10.05 14.94
C ASP A 125 -7.69 9.20 14.11
N ASN A 126 -8.82 8.81 14.70
CA ASN A 126 -9.84 7.99 14.03
C ASN A 126 -10.44 8.73 12.83
N SER A 127 -10.72 10.02 12.99
CA SER A 127 -11.25 10.86 11.90
C SER A 127 -10.24 11.07 10.78
N TYR A 128 -8.95 11.14 11.10
CA TYR A 128 -7.89 11.34 10.11
C TYR A 128 -7.69 10.08 9.24
N ILE A 129 -7.49 8.93 9.87
CA ILE A 129 -7.25 7.68 9.14
C ILE A 129 -8.44 7.26 8.27
N ALA A 130 -9.67 7.55 8.72
CA ALA A 130 -10.90 7.23 7.99
C ALA A 130 -11.05 8.00 6.65
N LYS A 131 -10.38 9.14 6.50
CA LYS A 131 -10.41 9.94 5.26
C LYS A 131 -9.42 9.45 4.20
N GLY A 132 -8.57 8.48 4.53
CA GLY A 132 -7.44 8.10 3.72
C GLY A 132 -6.29 9.11 3.76
N GLU A 133 -5.09 8.63 3.63
CA GLU A 133 -3.87 9.45 3.63
C GLU A 133 -3.45 9.77 2.20
N LYS A 134 -3.01 11.00 1.96
CA LYS A 134 -2.66 11.52 0.63
C LYS A 134 -1.17 11.78 0.54
N PHE A 135 -0.55 11.30 -0.53
CA PHE A 135 0.88 11.41 -0.76
C PHE A 135 1.15 11.93 -2.18
N ASP A 136 1.80 13.08 -2.28
CA ASP A 136 2.23 13.62 -3.57
C ASP A 136 3.59 13.05 -3.94
N PHE A 137 3.73 12.60 -5.18
CA PHE A 137 5.03 12.19 -5.69
C PHE A 137 5.93 13.42 -5.93
N PRO A 138 7.23 13.30 -5.65
CA PRO A 138 8.17 14.39 -5.93
C PRO A 138 8.26 14.67 -7.44
N SER A 139 8.63 15.88 -7.80
CA SER A 139 8.92 16.22 -9.20
C SER A 139 10.14 15.45 -9.71
N GLY A 140 10.13 15.13 -11.01
CA GLY A 140 11.28 14.49 -11.67
C GLY A 140 11.31 12.97 -11.56
N ILE A 141 10.27 12.31 -11.04
CA ILE A 141 10.14 10.87 -11.15
C ILE A 141 9.89 10.46 -12.62
N PRO A 142 10.33 9.27 -13.04
CA PRO A 142 10.03 8.78 -14.38
C PRO A 142 8.56 8.38 -14.54
N GLU A 143 8.10 8.28 -15.78
CA GLU A 143 6.87 7.55 -16.08
C GLU A 143 7.05 6.07 -15.79
N VAL A 144 6.03 5.46 -15.21
CA VAL A 144 6.04 4.04 -14.81
C VAL A 144 4.71 3.38 -15.13
N ARG A 145 4.74 2.07 -15.29
CA ARG A 145 3.55 1.25 -15.44
C ARG A 145 3.43 0.23 -14.30
N TYR A 146 4.55 -0.34 -13.88
CA TYR A 146 4.59 -1.36 -12.84
C TYR A 146 5.01 -0.74 -11.53
N ILE A 147 4.28 -1.08 -10.48
CA ILE A 147 4.49 -0.58 -9.12
C ILE A 147 4.90 -1.74 -8.22
N ARG A 148 5.90 -1.50 -7.37
CA ARG A 148 6.26 -2.37 -6.25
C ARG A 148 6.19 -1.56 -4.96
N ILE A 149 5.33 -1.99 -4.04
CA ILE A 149 5.25 -1.41 -2.70
C ILE A 149 6.15 -2.22 -1.77
N LYS A 150 7.16 -1.57 -1.22
CA LYS A 150 8.07 -2.16 -0.25
C LYS A 150 7.69 -1.67 1.14
N VAL A 151 7.01 -2.51 1.90
CA VAL A 151 6.61 -2.20 3.28
C VAL A 151 7.81 -2.36 4.19
N LEU A 152 8.10 -1.32 4.96
CA LEU A 152 9.23 -1.24 5.88
C LEU A 152 8.80 -1.57 7.31
N ASP A 153 7.56 -1.21 7.68
CA ASP A 153 7.00 -1.46 9.00
C ASP A 153 5.46 -1.40 8.96
N SER A 154 4.81 -2.13 9.86
CA SER A 154 3.38 -2.01 10.16
C SER A 154 3.17 -1.39 11.53
N TRP A 155 1.97 -0.85 11.79
CA TRP A 155 1.70 -0.15 13.04
C TRP A 155 1.90 -1.03 14.28
N SER A 156 1.52 -2.31 14.24
CA SER A 156 1.76 -3.22 15.36
C SER A 156 3.17 -3.81 15.41
N GLY A 157 3.92 -3.77 14.31
CA GLY A 157 5.21 -4.46 14.17
C GLY A 157 5.11 -5.99 14.14
N GLN A 158 3.92 -6.57 14.01
CA GLN A 158 3.69 -8.02 14.11
C GLN A 158 3.98 -8.82 12.84
N GLY A 159 4.58 -8.21 11.82
CA GLY A 159 5.00 -8.93 10.62
C GLY A 159 3.83 -9.37 9.73
N TYR A 160 2.83 -8.52 9.54
CA TYR A 160 1.83 -8.69 8.51
C TYR A 160 1.39 -7.34 7.93
N VAL A 161 0.79 -7.37 6.75
CA VAL A 161 0.37 -6.19 6.00
C VAL A 161 -1.11 -6.28 5.70
N GLN A 162 -1.82 -5.18 5.92
CA GLN A 162 -3.20 -4.99 5.50
C GLN A 162 -3.43 -3.55 5.05
N PHE A 163 -4.34 -3.36 4.12
CA PHE A 163 -4.86 -2.06 3.68
C PHE A 163 -6.16 -2.28 2.89
N SER A 164 -6.96 -1.23 2.76
CA SER A 164 -8.23 -1.30 2.05
C SER A 164 -8.07 -0.91 0.59
N GLU A 165 -7.52 0.27 0.29
CA GLU A 165 -7.59 0.80 -1.07
C GLU A 165 -6.39 1.69 -1.41
N PHE A 166 -5.93 1.59 -2.67
CA PHE A 166 -5.04 2.56 -3.32
C PHE A 166 -5.74 3.30 -4.46
N THR A 167 -5.58 4.60 -4.52
CA THR A 167 -6.04 5.39 -5.66
C THR A 167 -4.88 6.22 -6.22
N PHE A 168 -4.43 5.89 -7.43
CA PHE A 168 -3.35 6.61 -8.09
C PHE A 168 -3.89 7.68 -9.05
N TYR A 169 -3.23 8.83 -9.06
CA TYR A 169 -3.51 9.95 -9.94
C TYR A 169 -2.29 10.23 -10.81
N LYS A 170 -2.50 10.41 -12.11
CA LYS A 170 -1.46 10.78 -13.07
C LYS A 170 -1.53 12.27 -13.42
N SER A 171 -0.42 12.82 -13.93
CA SER A 171 -0.41 14.12 -14.59
C SER A 171 -1.26 14.08 -15.86
N GLU A 172 -1.91 15.18 -16.16
CA GLU A 172 -2.61 15.39 -17.42
C GLU A 172 -1.63 15.53 -18.58
#